data_78890ea07f49a4f46380f44f974735af
#
_entry.id   78890ea07f49a4f46380f44f974735af
#
_cell.length_a   1.000
_cell.length_b   1.000
_cell.length_c   1.000
_cell.angle_alpha   90.00
_cell.angle_beta   90.00
_cell.angle_gamma   90.00
#
_symmetry.space_group_name_H-M   'P 1'
#
loop_
_entity.id
_entity.type
_entity.pdbx_description
1 polymer ?
#
loop_
_entity_poly.entity_id
_entity_poly.type
_entity_poly.pdbx_seq_one_letter_code
_entity_poly.pdbx_strand_id
1 'polypeptide(L)'
;MSHLKNINKTLALATTVLLQACGSAGSDTTSGPEAVVNVKAPELIGTWETGCVATSLSGSSTVTQASGSGGTGSISGGEAYKITAVFNQQGQVDFTSESYATSNCNTNTLSASGSYSAVYFIGEAGIANDGSPVTEYRYSDPASTTYSIFQVVNGTLLYLGDESNSSAGNNGESQATRLDGLGVEMLKK
;
A
#
# COMPACT_ATOMS: atom_id res chain seq x y z
N MET A 1 -66.97 33.83 12.77
CA MET A 1 -67.01 33.47 14.20
C MET A 1 -65.64 32.93 14.52
N SER A 2 -64.80 33.82 15.04
CA SER A 2 -64.35 33.88 16.47
C SER A 2 -63.66 32.59 16.93
N HIS A 3 -62.48 32.52 17.44
CA HIS A 3 -61.74 33.42 18.33
C HIS A 3 -60.22 33.11 18.29
N LEU A 4 -59.45 34.17 18.37
CA LEU A 4 -58.12 34.25 18.89
C LEU A 4 -57.98 33.62 20.28
N LYS A 5 -56.80 33.05 20.60
CA LYS A 5 -56.09 33.42 21.83
C LYS A 5 -54.60 33.09 21.80
N ASN A 6 -53.85 34.14 21.83
CA ASN A 6 -52.48 34.24 22.34
C ASN A 6 -52.31 33.55 23.70
N ILE A 7 -51.12 33.00 23.97
CA ILE A 7 -50.45 33.23 25.24
C ILE A 7 -48.90 33.17 25.01
N ASN A 8 -48.32 34.26 25.38
CA ASN A 8 -46.90 34.56 25.58
C ASN A 8 -46.25 33.76 26.75
N LYS A 9 -44.94 33.91 26.75
CA LYS A 9 -43.94 33.80 27.86
C LYS A 9 -43.35 32.41 28.00
N THR A 10 -42.04 32.23 28.10
CA THR A 10 -41.11 32.95 28.96
C THR A 10 -39.66 32.73 28.46
N LEU A 11 -38.94 33.77 28.43
CA LEU A 11 -37.52 34.00 28.40
C LEU A 11 -36.78 33.19 29.51
N ALA A 12 -35.86 32.34 29.17
CA ALA A 12 -34.87 31.83 30.15
C ALA A 12 -33.45 32.13 29.61
N LEU A 13 -32.92 33.15 30.21
CA LEU A 13 -31.55 33.62 30.17
C LEU A 13 -30.70 32.62 30.96
N ALA A 14 -29.77 31.96 30.35
CA ALA A 14 -28.73 31.16 31.02
C ALA A 14 -27.35 31.51 30.50
N THR A 15 -26.80 32.38 31.23
CA THR A 15 -25.41 32.67 31.66
C THR A 15 -24.30 31.99 30.87
N THR A 16 -23.62 32.81 30.11
CA THR A 16 -22.26 32.66 29.64
C THR A 16 -21.29 32.48 30.81
N VAL A 17 -20.60 31.37 30.88
CA VAL A 17 -19.37 31.20 31.62
C VAL A 17 -18.20 31.26 30.65
N LEU A 18 -17.63 32.42 30.49
CA LEU A 18 -16.32 32.65 29.90
C LEU A 18 -15.27 32.16 30.89
N LEU A 19 -14.72 30.98 30.70
CA LEU A 19 -13.41 30.62 31.24
C LEU A 19 -12.34 31.07 30.22
N GLN A 20 -11.84 32.27 30.47
CA GLN A 20 -10.55 32.69 29.93
C GLN A 20 -9.46 31.96 30.71
N ALA A 21 -8.98 30.84 30.14
CA ALA A 21 -7.69 30.30 30.53
C ALA A 21 -6.63 30.94 29.63
N CYS A 22 -6.04 32.01 30.17
CA CYS A 22 -4.78 32.55 29.72
C CYS A 22 -3.70 31.54 30.10
N GLY A 23 -3.09 30.87 29.13
CA GLY A 23 -2.05 29.88 29.38
C GLY A 23 -1.11 29.77 28.19
N SER A 24 0.02 30.44 28.31
CA SER A 24 1.35 30.16 27.72
C SER A 24 1.42 29.95 26.21
N ALA A 25 2.11 30.90 25.57
CA ALA A 25 2.77 30.71 24.30
C ALA A 25 3.69 29.47 24.37
N GLY A 26 3.16 28.33 23.93
CA GLY A 26 3.92 27.14 23.63
C GLY A 26 4.14 27.10 22.14
N SER A 27 5.40 27.03 21.76
CA SER A 27 5.87 26.88 20.38
C SER A 27 4.99 25.92 19.61
N ASP A 28 4.38 26.39 18.53
CA ASP A 28 3.83 25.55 17.47
C ASP A 28 4.98 24.74 16.85
N THR A 29 5.32 23.64 17.48
CA THR A 29 5.93 22.53 16.76
C THR A 29 4.85 22.03 15.83
N THR A 30 4.95 22.38 14.56
CA THR A 30 4.26 21.72 13.46
C THR A 30 4.56 20.24 13.59
N SER A 31 3.67 19.50 14.25
CA SER A 31 3.68 18.04 14.20
C SER A 31 3.42 17.69 12.73
N GLY A 32 4.50 17.33 12.04
CA GLY A 32 4.36 16.60 10.80
C GLY A 32 3.44 15.40 11.05
N PRO A 33 2.79 14.83 10.01
CA PRO A 33 1.91 13.69 10.19
C PRO A 33 2.64 12.65 11.05
N GLU A 34 2.05 12.30 12.19
CA GLU A 34 2.58 11.25 13.05
C GLU A 34 2.82 10.03 12.18
N ALA A 35 4.05 9.55 12.17
CA ALA A 35 4.38 8.32 11.48
C ALA A 35 3.52 7.20 12.08
N VAL A 36 2.56 6.72 11.32
CA VAL A 36 1.71 5.61 11.75
C VAL A 36 2.61 4.39 11.85
N VAL A 37 2.99 4.05 13.08
CA VAL A 37 3.79 2.84 13.34
C VAL A 37 2.92 1.64 13.04
N ASN A 38 3.22 0.94 11.98
CA ASN A 38 2.47 -0.24 11.57
C ASN A 38 2.99 -1.48 12.30
N VAL A 39 2.55 -1.69 13.54
CA VAL A 39 2.95 -2.82 14.38
C VAL A 39 2.19 -4.13 14.09
N LYS A 40 1.24 -4.14 13.13
CA LYS A 40 0.36 -5.29 12.91
C LYS A 40 0.96 -6.43 12.09
N ALA A 41 2.11 -6.23 11.45
CA ALA A 41 2.77 -7.25 10.64
C ALA A 41 4.31 -7.17 10.77
N PRO A 42 4.87 -7.48 11.96
CA PRO A 42 6.33 -7.43 12.17
C PRO A 42 7.08 -8.42 11.26
N GLU A 43 6.42 -9.49 10.83
CA GLU A 43 6.97 -10.47 9.89
C GLU A 43 7.27 -9.88 8.51
N LEU A 44 6.54 -8.84 8.12
CA LEU A 44 6.75 -8.16 6.84
C LEU A 44 8.02 -7.31 6.83
N ILE A 45 8.46 -6.83 8.01
CA ILE A 45 9.61 -5.91 8.13
C ILE A 45 10.91 -6.57 7.67
N GLY A 46 11.64 -5.86 6.82
CA GLY A 46 12.92 -6.30 6.29
C GLY A 46 13.03 -6.09 4.79
N THR A 47 14.09 -6.65 4.22
CA THR A 47 14.35 -6.64 2.78
C THR A 47 13.93 -7.97 2.17
N TRP A 48 13.17 -7.89 1.11
CA TRP A 48 12.67 -9.02 0.35
C TRP A 48 13.06 -8.88 -1.11
N GLU A 49 13.50 -9.96 -1.74
CA GLU A 49 13.98 -9.94 -3.12
C GLU A 49 13.48 -11.16 -3.89
N THR A 50 12.93 -10.95 -5.08
CA THR A 50 12.67 -12.06 -6.01
C THR A 50 14.00 -12.67 -6.45
N GLY A 51 13.98 -13.94 -6.82
CA GLY A 51 15.02 -14.48 -7.68
C GLY A 51 15.08 -13.74 -9.02
N CYS A 52 15.96 -14.19 -9.90
CA CYS A 52 15.91 -13.78 -11.31
C CYS A 52 14.68 -14.40 -11.96
N VAL A 53 13.70 -13.60 -12.33
CA VAL A 53 12.46 -14.05 -12.95
C VAL A 53 12.56 -13.85 -14.45
N ALA A 54 12.65 -14.95 -15.21
CA ALA A 54 12.66 -14.88 -16.66
C ALA A 54 11.27 -14.49 -17.19
N THR A 55 11.24 -13.54 -18.12
CA THR A 55 10.02 -13.24 -18.88
C THR A 55 9.91 -14.26 -19.99
N SER A 56 8.77 -14.97 -20.07
CA SER A 56 8.53 -15.87 -21.21
C SER A 56 8.49 -15.05 -22.50
N LEU A 57 9.23 -15.47 -23.52
CA LEU A 57 9.38 -14.78 -24.81
C LEU A 57 8.09 -14.64 -25.65
N SER A 58 6.93 -14.89 -25.10
CA SER A 58 5.64 -14.80 -25.79
C SER A 58 4.89 -13.53 -25.42
N GLY A 59 5.25 -12.44 -26.10
CA GLY A 59 4.51 -11.19 -26.00
C GLY A 59 4.99 -10.29 -24.86
N SER A 60 4.91 -9.00 -25.09
CA SER A 60 5.20 -7.93 -24.14
C SER A 60 4.64 -8.25 -22.74
N SER A 61 5.43 -8.91 -21.93
CA SER A 61 5.09 -9.12 -20.51
C SER A 61 5.31 -7.78 -19.81
N THR A 62 4.27 -7.01 -19.75
CA THR A 62 4.20 -5.92 -18.78
C THR A 62 4.14 -6.61 -17.44
N VAL A 63 5.26 -6.66 -16.71
CA VAL A 63 5.20 -6.94 -15.29
C VAL A 63 4.52 -5.73 -14.69
N THR A 64 3.21 -5.79 -14.60
CA THR A 64 2.43 -4.85 -13.83
C THR A 64 2.68 -5.25 -12.37
N GLN A 65 3.85 -4.84 -11.85
CA GLN A 65 3.93 -4.68 -10.42
C GLN A 65 2.74 -3.85 -10.04
N ALA A 66 2.11 -4.18 -8.94
CA ALA A 66 1.09 -3.37 -8.33
C ALA A 66 1.49 -1.89 -8.46
N SER A 67 1.27 -1.37 -9.61
CA SER A 67 1.53 0.00 -9.99
C SER A 67 0.40 0.77 -9.39
N GLY A 68 0.60 1.30 -8.19
CA GLY A 68 -0.08 2.53 -7.88
C GLY A 68 0.11 3.43 -9.11
N SER A 69 -0.95 3.98 -9.66
CA SER A 69 -1.05 4.72 -10.92
C SER A 69 -0.09 5.91 -11.10
N GLY A 70 1.08 5.89 -10.51
CA GLY A 70 2.08 6.96 -10.55
C GLY A 70 3.50 6.50 -10.88
N GLY A 71 3.77 5.21 -10.85
CA GLY A 71 5.08 4.66 -11.16
C GLY A 71 4.97 3.50 -12.12
N THR A 72 4.62 3.74 -13.37
CA THR A 72 4.78 2.76 -14.43
C THR A 72 6.27 2.51 -14.68
N GLY A 73 6.88 1.72 -13.82
CA GLY A 73 8.06 0.99 -14.19
C GLY A 73 7.66 -0.10 -15.19
N SER A 74 7.17 0.30 -16.35
CA SER A 74 7.01 -0.62 -17.48
C SER A 74 8.40 -1.11 -17.85
N ILE A 75 8.76 -2.28 -17.34
CA ILE A 75 9.95 -2.98 -17.78
C ILE A 75 9.62 -3.57 -19.15
N SER A 76 9.77 -2.75 -20.18
CA SER A 76 9.62 -3.22 -21.56
C SER A 76 10.99 -3.60 -22.09
N GLY A 77 11.14 -4.84 -22.54
CA GLY A 77 12.26 -5.29 -23.35
C GLY A 77 13.38 -6.03 -22.64
N GLY A 78 13.23 -6.49 -21.38
CA GLY A 78 14.16 -7.38 -20.71
C GLY A 78 13.77 -8.86 -20.85
N GLU A 79 14.76 -9.75 -20.87
CA GLU A 79 14.53 -11.21 -20.81
C GLU A 79 14.28 -11.69 -19.36
N ALA A 80 14.65 -10.88 -18.37
CA ALA A 80 14.41 -11.16 -16.96
C ALA A 80 14.27 -9.89 -16.12
N TYR A 81 13.73 -10.05 -14.92
CA TYR A 81 13.63 -8.97 -13.94
C TYR A 81 13.91 -9.44 -12.51
N LYS A 82 14.21 -8.49 -11.65
CA LYS A 82 14.28 -8.64 -10.20
C LYS A 82 13.50 -7.52 -9.53
N ILE A 83 12.90 -7.85 -8.40
CA ILE A 83 12.18 -6.91 -7.55
C ILE A 83 12.76 -6.98 -6.15
N THR A 84 13.03 -5.83 -5.56
CA THR A 84 13.38 -5.69 -4.15
C THR A 84 12.32 -4.84 -3.46
N ALA A 85 11.84 -5.30 -2.32
CA ALA A 85 10.94 -4.55 -1.44
C ALA A 85 11.56 -4.42 -0.06
N VAL A 86 11.63 -3.21 0.47
CA VAL A 86 12.16 -2.92 1.81
C VAL A 86 11.05 -2.33 2.65
N PHE A 87 10.53 -3.13 3.60
CA PHE A 87 9.50 -2.69 4.54
C PHE A 87 10.14 -2.24 5.85
N ASN A 88 9.80 -1.07 6.35
CA ASN A 88 10.31 -0.54 7.60
C ASN A 88 9.23 -0.44 8.69
N GLN A 89 9.66 -0.21 9.93
CA GLN A 89 8.77 -0.10 11.09
C GLN A 89 7.89 1.16 11.07
N GLN A 90 8.25 2.16 10.28
CA GLN A 90 7.52 3.42 10.13
C GLN A 90 6.33 3.30 9.17
N GLY A 91 6.06 2.10 8.66
CA GLY A 91 4.96 1.88 7.71
C GLY A 91 5.30 2.33 6.29
N GLN A 92 6.57 2.40 5.95
CA GLN A 92 7.02 2.71 4.59
C GLN A 92 7.54 1.45 3.90
N VAL A 93 7.35 1.39 2.60
CA VAL A 93 7.94 0.39 1.73
C VAL A 93 8.62 1.08 0.55
N ASP A 94 9.85 0.66 0.27
CA ASP A 94 10.61 1.06 -0.89
C ASP A 94 10.70 -0.12 -1.85
N PHE A 95 10.19 0.07 -3.06
CA PHE A 95 10.29 -0.90 -4.13
C PHE A 95 11.37 -0.50 -5.12
N THR A 96 12.17 -1.46 -5.54
CA THR A 96 13.12 -1.33 -6.65
C THR A 96 12.86 -2.45 -7.63
N SER A 97 12.77 -2.11 -8.91
CA SER A 97 12.67 -3.05 -10.02
C SER A 97 13.85 -2.90 -10.94
N GLU A 98 14.40 -4.00 -11.38
CA GLU A 98 15.53 -4.09 -12.30
C GLU A 98 15.16 -5.01 -13.46
N SER A 99 15.47 -4.59 -14.67
CA SER A 99 15.24 -5.34 -15.90
C SER A 99 16.59 -5.66 -16.56
N TYR A 100 16.71 -6.86 -17.08
CA TYR A 100 17.96 -7.39 -17.63
C TYR A 100 17.77 -7.88 -19.05
N ALA A 101 18.75 -7.62 -19.92
CA ALA A 101 18.76 -8.08 -21.31
C ALA A 101 19.07 -9.59 -21.45
N THR A 102 19.28 -10.29 -20.35
CA THR A 102 19.53 -11.75 -20.32
C THR A 102 18.76 -12.41 -19.19
N SER A 103 18.40 -13.66 -19.36
CA SER A 103 17.57 -14.43 -18.43
C SER A 103 18.24 -14.79 -17.11
N ASN A 104 19.52 -14.47 -16.91
CA ASN A 104 20.27 -14.77 -15.70
C ASN A 104 20.49 -13.59 -14.76
N CYS A 105 19.86 -12.43 -15.03
CA CYS A 105 19.98 -11.20 -14.25
C CYS A 105 21.42 -10.79 -13.92
N ASN A 106 22.31 -10.91 -14.90
CA ASN A 106 23.68 -10.46 -14.75
C ASN A 106 23.73 -8.93 -14.71
N THR A 107 24.38 -8.35 -13.71
CA THR A 107 24.48 -6.90 -13.52
C THR A 107 25.06 -6.15 -14.74
N ASN A 108 25.90 -6.82 -15.53
CA ASN A 108 26.43 -6.26 -16.79
C ASN A 108 25.38 -6.17 -17.90
N THR A 109 24.21 -6.80 -17.72
CA THR A 109 23.11 -6.82 -18.68
C THR A 109 21.88 -6.04 -18.18
N LEU A 110 22.06 -5.23 -17.12
CA LEU A 110 21.02 -4.34 -16.63
C LEU A 110 20.60 -3.38 -17.74
N SER A 111 19.34 -3.45 -18.14
CA SER A 111 18.77 -2.62 -19.21
C SER A 111 17.98 -1.43 -18.69
N ALA A 112 17.33 -1.59 -17.53
CA ALA A 112 16.60 -0.52 -16.86
C ALA A 112 16.48 -0.80 -15.36
N SER A 113 16.34 0.26 -14.56
CA SER A 113 15.92 0.16 -13.16
C SER A 113 15.01 1.31 -12.80
N GLY A 114 14.10 1.07 -11.84
CA GLY A 114 13.20 2.07 -11.30
C GLY A 114 12.95 1.81 -9.81
N SER A 115 12.66 2.87 -9.07
CA SER A 115 12.29 2.74 -7.67
C SER A 115 11.16 3.70 -7.32
N TYR A 116 10.34 3.32 -6.34
CA TYR A 116 9.35 4.20 -5.74
C TYR A 116 9.17 3.85 -4.26
N SER A 117 8.71 4.84 -3.49
CA SER A 117 8.40 4.68 -2.07
C SER A 117 6.91 4.89 -1.83
N ALA A 118 6.35 4.11 -0.93
CA ALA A 118 4.95 4.22 -0.53
C ALA A 118 4.79 4.05 0.98
N VAL A 119 3.65 4.53 1.51
CA VAL A 119 3.23 4.23 2.87
C VAL A 119 2.28 3.05 2.82
N TYR A 120 2.48 2.04 3.67
CA TYR A 120 1.61 0.87 3.72
C TYR A 120 0.80 0.78 5.00
N PHE A 121 -0.38 0.17 4.91
CA PHE A 121 -1.31 -0.07 6.00
C PHE A 121 -1.78 -1.50 5.97
N ILE A 122 -1.76 -2.16 7.12
CA ILE A 122 -2.21 -3.55 7.26
C ILE A 122 -3.71 -3.58 7.52
N GLY A 123 -4.40 -4.45 6.79
CA GLY A 123 -5.83 -4.73 6.91
C GLY A 123 -6.13 -5.98 7.73
N GLU A 124 -7.17 -6.67 7.35
CA GLU A 124 -7.68 -7.86 8.02
C GLU A 124 -7.09 -9.15 7.40
N ALA A 125 -7.26 -10.28 8.09
CA ALA A 125 -6.99 -11.59 7.52
C ALA A 125 -8.02 -11.90 6.41
N GLY A 126 -7.55 -12.50 5.32
CA GLY A 126 -8.36 -12.84 4.16
C GLY A 126 -7.94 -14.18 3.55
N ILE A 127 -8.52 -14.46 2.40
CA ILE A 127 -8.22 -15.65 1.59
C ILE A 127 -7.95 -15.20 0.16
N ALA A 128 -6.85 -15.67 -0.41
CA ALA A 128 -6.53 -15.46 -1.82
C ALA A 128 -7.46 -16.29 -2.73
N ASN A 129 -7.44 -16.01 -4.03
CA ASN A 129 -8.28 -16.72 -5.01
C ASN A 129 -7.93 -18.20 -5.17
N ASP A 130 -6.71 -18.60 -4.78
CA ASP A 130 -6.27 -20.01 -4.74
C ASP A 130 -6.61 -20.72 -3.42
N GLY A 131 -7.24 -20.03 -2.46
CA GLY A 131 -7.61 -20.56 -1.15
C GLY A 131 -6.54 -20.37 -0.07
N SER A 132 -5.41 -19.75 -0.37
CA SER A 132 -4.34 -19.49 0.60
C SER A 132 -4.74 -18.42 1.63
N PRO A 133 -4.39 -18.62 2.93
CA PRO A 133 -4.59 -17.57 3.94
C PRO A 133 -3.64 -16.41 3.69
N VAL A 134 -4.18 -15.20 3.70
CA VAL A 134 -3.44 -13.96 3.42
C VAL A 134 -3.79 -12.88 4.43
N THR A 135 -3.01 -11.81 4.43
CA THR A 135 -3.36 -10.56 5.10
C THR A 135 -3.60 -9.50 4.05
N GLU A 136 -4.68 -8.77 4.19
CA GLU A 136 -4.97 -7.61 3.37
C GLU A 136 -4.01 -6.48 3.71
N TYR A 137 -3.57 -5.73 2.73
CA TYR A 137 -2.87 -4.48 2.93
C TYR A 137 -3.18 -3.50 1.80
N ARG A 138 -2.88 -2.26 2.05
CA ARG A 138 -2.87 -1.23 1.01
C ARG A 138 -1.58 -0.44 1.12
N TYR A 139 -1.10 0.06 0.00
CA TYR A 139 -0.02 1.01 -0.02
C TYR A 139 -0.39 2.21 -0.87
N SER A 140 0.11 3.37 -0.44
CA SER A 140 -0.23 4.65 -1.06
C SER A 140 1.04 5.43 -1.34
N ASP A 141 1.14 5.96 -2.51
CA ASP A 141 2.06 7.01 -2.90
C ASP A 141 1.28 8.33 -3.12
N PRO A 142 1.94 9.45 -3.45
CA PRO A 142 1.24 10.71 -3.68
C PRO A 142 0.23 10.70 -4.82
N ALA A 143 0.30 9.74 -5.73
CA ALA A 143 -0.54 9.66 -6.93
C ALA A 143 -1.71 8.69 -6.77
N SER A 144 -1.55 7.61 -5.99
CA SER A 144 -2.51 6.52 -5.95
C SER A 144 -2.48 5.71 -4.66
N THR A 145 -3.54 4.92 -4.46
CA THR A 145 -3.61 3.87 -3.44
C THR A 145 -3.90 2.55 -4.12
N THR A 146 -3.11 1.53 -3.80
CA THR A 146 -3.33 0.17 -4.26
C THR A 146 -3.78 -0.71 -3.10
N TYR A 147 -4.87 -1.43 -3.30
CA TYR A 147 -5.40 -2.43 -2.37
C TYR A 147 -4.93 -3.81 -2.79
N SER A 148 -4.27 -4.52 -1.88
CA SER A 148 -3.58 -5.76 -2.19
C SER A 148 -3.65 -6.74 -1.02
N ILE A 149 -3.01 -7.88 -1.19
CA ILE A 149 -2.82 -8.93 -0.18
C ILE A 149 -1.35 -9.29 -0.07
N PHE A 150 -0.96 -9.87 1.06
CA PHE A 150 0.34 -10.51 1.18
C PHE A 150 0.25 -11.80 2.00
N GLN A 151 1.21 -12.68 1.79
CA GLN A 151 1.44 -13.86 2.59
C GLN A 151 2.91 -13.98 2.96
N VAL A 152 3.21 -14.19 4.24
CA VAL A 152 4.55 -14.55 4.70
C VAL A 152 4.55 -16.01 5.13
N VAL A 153 5.41 -16.81 4.52
CA VAL A 153 5.55 -18.25 4.82
C VAL A 153 6.86 -18.49 5.58
N ASN A 154 6.75 -19.09 6.75
CA ASN A 154 7.89 -19.43 7.62
C ASN A 154 8.84 -18.26 7.96
N GLY A 155 8.38 -17.02 7.81
CA GLY A 155 9.18 -15.81 8.04
C GLY A 155 10.31 -15.54 7.03
N THR A 156 10.40 -16.34 5.97
CA THR A 156 11.48 -16.29 4.97
C THR A 156 11.01 -16.08 3.54
N LEU A 157 9.76 -16.39 3.26
CA LEU A 157 9.15 -16.21 1.95
C LEU A 157 8.02 -15.18 2.04
N LEU A 158 7.98 -14.26 1.10
CA LEU A 158 6.92 -13.26 0.94
C LEU A 158 6.31 -13.40 -0.45
N TYR A 159 4.99 -13.40 -0.50
CA TYR A 159 4.19 -13.25 -1.71
C TYR A 159 3.37 -11.97 -1.58
N LEU A 160 3.42 -11.10 -2.57
CA LEU A 160 2.59 -9.90 -2.66
C LEU A 160 1.48 -10.11 -3.69
N GLY A 161 0.38 -9.39 -3.56
CA GLY A 161 -0.70 -9.45 -4.55
C GLY A 161 -0.23 -9.01 -5.94
N ASP A 162 -0.73 -9.71 -6.96
CA ASP A 162 -0.37 -9.52 -8.36
C ASP A 162 -1.63 -9.50 -9.22
N GLU A 163 -1.77 -8.49 -10.09
CA GLU A 163 -2.95 -8.32 -10.93
C GLU A 163 -3.10 -9.44 -11.95
N SER A 164 -1.98 -9.94 -12.51
CA SER A 164 -2.01 -11.00 -13.51
C SER A 164 -2.52 -12.34 -12.99
N ASN A 165 -2.38 -12.56 -11.68
CA ASN A 165 -2.85 -13.75 -10.98
C ASN A 165 -4.18 -13.53 -10.26
N SER A 166 -4.68 -12.30 -10.23
CA SER A 166 -5.93 -11.96 -9.56
C SER A 166 -7.15 -12.33 -10.40
N SER A 167 -8.28 -12.48 -9.71
CA SER A 167 -9.57 -12.71 -10.35
C SER A 167 -9.93 -11.55 -11.30
N ALA A 168 -10.64 -11.84 -12.35
CA ALA A 168 -11.03 -10.84 -13.35
C ALA A 168 -11.78 -9.66 -12.69
N GLY A 169 -11.27 -8.45 -12.89
CA GLY A 169 -11.80 -7.22 -12.31
C GLY A 169 -11.13 -6.80 -11.00
N ASN A 170 -10.28 -7.63 -10.40
CA ASN A 170 -9.52 -7.28 -9.21
C ASN A 170 -8.18 -6.64 -9.60
N ASN A 171 -8.22 -5.32 -9.83
CA ASN A 171 -7.10 -4.50 -10.31
C ASN A 171 -6.42 -3.66 -9.21
N GLY A 172 -6.87 -3.79 -7.96
CA GLY A 172 -6.29 -3.08 -6.81
C GLY A 172 -6.66 -1.59 -6.67
N GLU A 173 -7.49 -1.04 -7.54
CA GLU A 173 -7.85 0.39 -7.52
C GLU A 173 -8.77 0.77 -6.35
N SER A 174 -9.48 -0.20 -5.78
CA SER A 174 -10.37 0.00 -4.64
C SER A 174 -10.37 -1.19 -3.71
N GLN A 175 -10.96 -1.03 -2.52
CA GLN A 175 -11.13 -2.14 -1.60
C GLN A 175 -12.03 -3.25 -2.19
N ALA A 176 -13.01 -2.90 -3.02
CA ALA A 176 -13.91 -3.85 -3.67
C ALA A 176 -13.24 -4.62 -4.83
N THR A 177 -12.22 -4.03 -5.44
CA THR A 177 -11.43 -4.62 -6.54
C THR A 177 -10.01 -4.94 -6.10
N ARG A 178 -9.81 -5.26 -4.82
CA ARG A 178 -8.53 -5.65 -4.24
C ARG A 178 -7.89 -6.78 -5.04
N LEU A 179 -6.57 -6.72 -5.20
CA LEU A 179 -5.81 -7.85 -5.74
C LEU A 179 -6.01 -9.07 -4.82
N ASP A 180 -6.37 -10.21 -5.38
CA ASP A 180 -6.63 -11.46 -4.66
C ASP A 180 -5.78 -12.65 -5.14
N GLY A 181 -4.94 -12.44 -6.14
CA GLY A 181 -3.95 -13.41 -6.61
C GLY A 181 -2.57 -13.12 -6.03
N LEU A 182 -1.84 -14.16 -5.63
CA LEU A 182 -0.47 -14.05 -5.16
C LEU A 182 0.52 -14.05 -6.34
N GLY A 183 1.50 -13.18 -6.28
CA GLY A 183 2.56 -13.01 -7.28
C GLY A 183 3.76 -13.93 -7.04
N VAL A 184 4.90 -13.52 -7.57
CA VAL A 184 6.15 -14.27 -7.46
C VAL A 184 6.70 -14.28 -6.04
N GLU A 185 7.38 -15.36 -5.70
CA GLU A 185 8.07 -15.53 -4.43
C GLU A 185 9.21 -14.54 -4.26
N MET A 186 9.30 -13.96 -3.06
CA MET A 186 10.40 -13.12 -2.62
C MET A 186 11.07 -13.74 -1.39
N LEU A 187 12.38 -13.78 -1.38
CA LEU A 187 13.18 -14.29 -0.27
C LEU A 187 13.61 -13.16 0.66
N LYS A 188 13.55 -13.41 1.96
CA LYS A 188 14.10 -12.50 2.98
C LYS A 188 15.63 -12.48 2.90
N LYS A 189 16.21 -11.28 2.95
CA LYS A 189 17.66 -11.05 2.95
C LYS A 189 18.18 -10.76 4.35
#